data_e7b83fae62118155ae452ec274df1e2b
#
_entry.id   e7b83fae62118155ae452ec274df1e2b
#
_cell.length_a   1.000
_cell.length_b   1.000
_cell.length_c   1.000
_cell.angle_alpha   90.00
_cell.angle_beta   90.00
_cell.angle_gamma   90.00
#
_symmetry.space_group_name_H-M   'P 1'
#
loop_
_entity.id
_entity.type
_entity.pdbx_description
1 polymer ?
#
loop_
_entity_poly.entity_id
_entity_poly.type
_entity_poly.pdbx_seq_one_letter_code
_entity_poly.pdbx_strand_id
1 'polypeptide(L)'
;RNYLQEHDKDIDKLLLTGTVCYQKLAPVGLKLADFANRFVGEEQHSWILKKLSGYGETDKSWLTNDLEQIAKVNQDPKIIAGYDNIGVTTIWTADYGLKQIEKYACQNPDLPILSLSGADDVKITGGAKGLLDTKQTLAAIGYRRIDMIEFPNMKHEVLNEIENELIYQRILAFFEEDE
;
A
#
# COMPACT_ATOMS: atom_id res chain seq x y z
N ARG A 1 3.67 6.09 -2.77
CA ARG A 1 4.25 6.17 -4.14
C ARG A 1 3.68 7.36 -4.93
N ASN A 2 2.38 7.68 -4.84
CA ASN A 2 1.82 8.84 -5.56
C ASN A 2 2.50 10.17 -5.21
N TYR A 3 3.03 10.31 -3.99
CA TYR A 3 3.84 11.48 -3.59
C TYR A 3 5.04 11.73 -4.52
N LEU A 4 5.61 10.65 -5.08
CA LEU A 4 6.72 10.75 -6.02
C LEU A 4 6.36 11.43 -7.37
N GLN A 5 5.07 11.58 -7.68
CA GLN A 5 4.66 12.23 -8.94
C GLN A 5 5.21 13.64 -9.05
N GLU A 6 5.27 14.36 -7.94
CA GLU A 6 5.63 15.78 -7.90
C GLU A 6 6.79 16.11 -6.96
N HIS A 7 7.12 15.20 -6.01
CA HIS A 7 7.96 15.50 -4.85
C HIS A 7 9.16 14.54 -4.67
N ASP A 8 9.56 13.80 -5.68
CA ASP A 8 10.67 12.85 -5.56
C ASP A 8 12.03 13.54 -5.31
N LYS A 9 12.18 14.80 -5.71
CA LYS A 9 13.38 15.62 -5.44
C LYS A 9 13.46 16.12 -3.99
N ASP A 10 12.35 16.07 -3.25
CA ASP A 10 12.25 16.62 -1.90
C ASP A 10 12.58 15.56 -0.82
N ILE A 11 12.97 14.36 -1.25
CA ILE A 11 13.30 13.24 -0.37
C ILE A 11 14.62 12.59 -0.75
N ASP A 12 15.39 12.17 0.25
CA ASP A 12 16.70 11.54 0.06
C ASP A 12 16.59 10.02 -0.08
N LYS A 13 15.67 9.37 0.63
CA LYS A 13 15.42 7.93 0.60
C LYS A 13 13.94 7.62 0.76
N LEU A 14 13.45 6.57 0.12
CA LEU A 14 12.07 6.11 0.25
C LEU A 14 12.00 4.69 0.81
N LEU A 15 11.42 4.55 1.99
CA LEU A 15 11.05 3.26 2.56
C LEU A 15 9.56 2.99 2.36
N LEU A 16 9.23 1.80 1.91
CA LEU A 16 7.87 1.28 1.76
C LEU A 16 7.72 0.01 2.59
N THR A 17 6.63 -0.12 3.33
CA THR A 17 6.26 -1.36 4.02
C THR A 17 4.89 -1.84 3.52
N GLY A 18 4.68 -3.16 3.39
CA GLY A 18 3.41 -3.74 2.95
C GLY A 18 2.96 -3.15 1.60
N THR A 19 3.85 -3.10 0.61
CA THR A 19 3.65 -2.37 -0.64
C THR A 19 2.44 -2.87 -1.43
N VAL A 20 1.43 -2.04 -1.56
CA VAL A 20 0.17 -2.35 -2.27
C VAL A 20 0.42 -2.59 -3.76
N CYS A 21 -0.09 -3.69 -4.31
CA CYS A 21 -0.08 -3.92 -5.76
C CYS A 21 -1.21 -3.15 -6.45
N TYR A 22 -1.00 -2.79 -7.71
CA TYR A 22 -2.02 -2.13 -8.51
C TYR A 22 -3.21 -3.06 -8.77
N GLN A 23 -4.42 -2.55 -8.55
CA GLN A 23 -5.67 -3.26 -8.82
C GLN A 23 -6.18 -2.93 -10.23
N LYS A 24 -6.14 -3.92 -11.13
CA LYS A 24 -6.53 -3.75 -12.56
C LYS A 24 -7.95 -3.24 -12.76
N LEU A 25 -8.83 -3.47 -11.79
CA LEU A 25 -10.22 -3.02 -11.84
C LEU A 25 -10.44 -1.63 -11.22
N ALA A 26 -9.40 -0.97 -10.69
CA ALA A 26 -9.52 0.36 -10.11
C ALA A 26 -10.22 1.38 -11.03
N PRO A 27 -9.94 1.46 -12.35
CA PRO A 27 -10.64 2.39 -13.24
C PRO A 27 -12.15 2.13 -13.35
N VAL A 28 -12.57 0.86 -13.29
CA VAL A 28 -14.00 0.48 -13.30
C VAL A 28 -14.62 0.80 -11.94
N GLY A 29 -13.90 0.47 -10.87
CA GLY A 29 -14.30 0.79 -9.49
C GLY A 29 -14.55 2.28 -9.32
N LEU A 30 -13.67 3.14 -9.82
CA LEU A 30 -13.83 4.60 -9.76
C LEU A 30 -15.11 5.11 -10.44
N LYS A 31 -15.47 4.58 -11.61
CA LYS A 31 -16.74 4.95 -12.26
C LYS A 31 -17.96 4.58 -11.41
N LEU A 32 -17.92 3.42 -10.75
CA LEU A 32 -18.99 3.00 -9.84
C LEU A 32 -19.00 3.86 -8.56
N ALA A 33 -17.84 4.23 -8.05
CA ALA A 33 -17.72 5.12 -6.91
C ALA A 33 -18.24 6.53 -7.21
N ASP A 34 -17.92 7.09 -8.37
CA ASP A 34 -18.46 8.37 -8.83
C ASP A 34 -19.98 8.34 -8.91
N PHE A 35 -20.54 7.24 -9.47
CA PHE A 35 -21.99 7.05 -9.50
C PHE A 35 -22.58 7.00 -8.08
N ALA A 36 -21.96 6.24 -7.17
CA ALA A 36 -22.43 6.13 -5.78
C ALA A 36 -22.35 7.48 -5.06
N ASN A 37 -21.26 8.22 -5.22
CA ASN A 37 -21.08 9.56 -4.63
C ASN A 37 -22.19 10.52 -5.11
N ARG A 38 -22.49 10.49 -6.40
CA ARG A 38 -23.47 11.40 -7.02
C ARG A 38 -24.93 11.08 -6.63
N PHE A 39 -25.31 9.81 -6.54
CA PHE A 39 -26.71 9.40 -6.38
C PHE A 39 -27.05 8.89 -4.97
N VAL A 40 -26.08 8.43 -4.20
CA VAL A 40 -26.28 7.94 -2.83
C VAL A 40 -25.73 8.95 -1.82
N GLY A 41 -24.61 9.60 -2.14
CA GLY A 41 -23.92 10.59 -1.32
C GLY A 41 -22.53 10.12 -0.89
N GLU A 42 -21.61 11.08 -0.74
CA GLU A 42 -20.20 10.85 -0.43
C GLU A 42 -19.98 10.23 0.94
N GLU A 43 -20.70 10.69 1.96
CA GLU A 43 -20.62 10.23 3.35
C GLU A 43 -21.49 8.97 3.62
N GLN A 44 -22.08 8.39 2.59
CA GLN A 44 -22.91 7.20 2.71
C GLN A 44 -22.11 5.93 2.46
N HIS A 45 -22.65 4.81 2.92
CA HIS A 45 -22.06 3.48 2.74
C HIS A 45 -22.83 2.67 1.70
N SER A 46 -22.37 2.70 0.45
CA SER A 46 -22.96 1.87 -0.60
C SER A 46 -22.57 0.40 -0.44
N TRP A 47 -23.57 -0.48 -0.36
CA TRP A 47 -23.32 -1.92 -0.24
C TRP A 47 -22.47 -2.49 -1.37
N ILE A 48 -22.63 -1.93 -2.59
CA ILE A 48 -21.89 -2.36 -3.77
C ILE A 48 -20.38 -1.99 -3.64
N LEU A 49 -20.08 -0.78 -3.18
CA LEU A 49 -18.69 -0.35 -2.96
C LEU A 49 -18.05 -1.14 -1.83
N LYS A 50 -18.79 -1.37 -0.74
CA LYS A 50 -18.32 -2.22 0.38
C LYS A 50 -17.99 -3.63 -0.10
N LYS A 51 -18.85 -4.25 -0.92
CA LYS A 51 -18.63 -5.60 -1.45
C LYS A 51 -17.44 -5.67 -2.41
N LEU A 52 -17.27 -4.65 -3.26
CA LEU A 52 -16.18 -4.64 -4.26
C LEU A 52 -14.82 -4.28 -3.65
N SER A 53 -14.80 -3.41 -2.66
CA SER A 53 -13.56 -2.98 -1.99
C SER A 53 -13.03 -4.00 -0.99
N GLY A 54 -13.90 -4.87 -0.43
CA GLY A 54 -13.56 -5.72 0.70
C GLY A 54 -13.30 -4.95 2.01
N TYR A 55 -13.52 -3.64 2.02
CA TYR A 55 -13.34 -2.83 3.22
C TYR A 55 -14.47 -3.07 4.24
N GLY A 56 -14.08 -3.18 5.51
CA GLY A 56 -14.99 -3.49 6.60
C GLY A 56 -15.09 -4.97 6.91
N GLU A 57 -14.16 -5.79 6.44
CA GLU A 57 -13.98 -7.15 6.94
C GLU A 57 -13.58 -7.11 8.42
N THR A 58 -14.25 -7.94 9.21
CA THR A 58 -13.97 -8.06 10.65
C THR A 58 -12.72 -8.89 10.93
N ASP A 59 -12.37 -9.80 10.02
CA ASP A 59 -11.16 -10.59 10.13
C ASP A 59 -9.93 -9.73 9.88
N LYS A 60 -9.09 -9.60 10.90
CA LYS A 60 -7.82 -8.88 10.87
C LYS A 60 -6.61 -9.81 10.83
N SER A 61 -6.82 -11.11 10.64
CA SER A 61 -5.75 -12.12 10.61
C SER A 61 -4.72 -11.92 9.49
N TRP A 62 -5.06 -11.12 8.49
CA TRP A 62 -4.16 -10.78 7.37
C TRP A 62 -3.11 -9.73 7.74
N LEU A 63 -3.25 -9.01 8.86
CA LEU A 63 -2.34 -7.94 9.25
C LEU A 63 -0.99 -8.46 9.71
N THR A 64 -0.99 -9.40 10.66
CA THR A 64 0.22 -9.92 11.30
C THR A 64 -0.02 -11.35 11.84
N ASN A 65 1.04 -12.07 12.14
CA ASN A 65 1.00 -13.34 12.88
C ASN A 65 0.98 -13.15 14.40
N ASP A 66 1.22 -11.95 14.89
CA ASP A 66 1.13 -11.62 16.30
C ASP A 66 -0.33 -11.47 16.74
N LEU A 67 -0.84 -12.49 17.44
CA LEU A 67 -2.22 -12.51 17.95
C LEU A 67 -2.49 -11.42 19.00
N GLU A 68 -1.46 -10.98 19.73
CA GLU A 68 -1.61 -9.90 20.70
C GLU A 68 -1.83 -8.56 19.98
N GLN A 69 -1.11 -8.31 18.89
CA GLN A 69 -1.33 -7.13 18.06
C GLN A 69 -2.73 -7.16 17.43
N ILE A 70 -3.17 -8.31 16.91
CA ILE A 70 -4.55 -8.45 16.37
C ILE A 70 -5.59 -8.15 17.45
N ALA A 71 -5.37 -8.62 18.68
CA ALA A 71 -6.28 -8.34 19.80
C ALA A 71 -6.33 -6.84 20.14
N LYS A 72 -5.19 -6.15 20.13
CA LYS A 72 -5.10 -4.69 20.31
C LYS A 72 -5.88 -3.94 19.23
N VAL A 73 -5.67 -4.30 17.95
CA VAL A 73 -6.39 -3.71 16.82
C VAL A 73 -7.90 -3.89 16.96
N ASN A 74 -8.37 -5.09 17.33
CA ASN A 74 -9.79 -5.37 17.48
C ASN A 74 -10.44 -4.60 18.65
N GLN A 75 -9.68 -4.19 19.64
CA GLN A 75 -10.16 -3.44 20.81
C GLN A 75 -10.02 -1.92 20.65
N ASP A 76 -9.29 -1.44 19.65
CA ASP A 76 -9.06 -0.02 19.44
C ASP A 76 -10.34 0.66 18.91
N PRO A 77 -10.97 1.57 19.69
CA PRO A 77 -12.17 2.27 19.25
C PRO A 77 -11.96 3.23 18.08
N LYS A 78 -10.71 3.51 17.71
CA LYS A 78 -10.37 4.35 16.56
C LYS A 78 -10.33 3.57 15.25
N ILE A 79 -10.38 2.26 15.29
CA ILE A 79 -10.40 1.43 14.08
C ILE A 79 -11.73 1.63 13.35
N ILE A 80 -11.64 2.05 12.12
CA ILE A 80 -12.79 2.29 11.24
C ILE A 80 -13.35 0.94 10.80
N ALA A 81 -14.63 0.70 11.09
CA ALA A 81 -15.32 -0.54 10.71
C ALA A 81 -15.55 -0.67 9.19
N GLY A 82 -15.45 0.41 8.45
CA GLY A 82 -15.59 0.47 6.99
C GLY A 82 -15.48 1.89 6.50
N TYR A 83 -15.24 2.04 5.21
CA TYR A 83 -15.14 3.35 4.57
C TYR A 83 -16.49 3.75 3.97
N ASP A 84 -16.82 5.04 4.02
CA ASP A 84 -17.88 5.66 3.24
C ASP A 84 -17.52 5.69 1.74
N ASN A 85 -18.43 6.19 0.91
CA ASN A 85 -18.22 6.21 -0.53
C ASN A 85 -17.02 7.05 -0.95
N ILE A 86 -16.80 8.21 -0.31
CA ILE A 86 -15.66 9.07 -0.64
C ILE A 86 -14.33 8.46 -0.16
N GLY A 87 -14.32 7.78 0.97
CA GLY A 87 -13.14 7.04 1.46
C GLY A 87 -12.72 5.93 0.49
N VAL A 88 -13.69 5.13 0.00
CA VAL A 88 -13.42 4.12 -1.03
C VAL A 88 -12.91 4.77 -2.32
N THR A 89 -13.53 5.86 -2.76
CA THR A 89 -13.10 6.61 -3.94
C THR A 89 -11.66 7.10 -3.81
N THR A 90 -11.31 7.65 -2.66
CA THR A 90 -9.97 8.16 -2.37
C THR A 90 -8.92 7.06 -2.48
N ILE A 91 -9.17 5.89 -1.88
CA ILE A 91 -8.25 4.76 -1.93
C ILE A 91 -8.09 4.23 -3.37
N TRP A 92 -9.19 4.08 -4.12
CA TRP A 92 -9.11 3.61 -5.50
C TRP A 92 -8.48 4.64 -6.45
N THR A 93 -8.63 5.95 -6.17
CA THR A 93 -7.92 7.01 -6.90
C THR A 93 -6.42 6.92 -6.64
N ALA A 94 -6.02 6.70 -5.39
CA ALA A 94 -4.62 6.50 -5.05
C ALA A 94 -4.04 5.24 -5.71
N ASP A 95 -4.80 4.14 -5.76
CA ASP A 95 -4.39 2.92 -6.45
C ASP A 95 -4.26 3.14 -7.97
N TYR A 96 -5.26 3.78 -8.58
CA TYR A 96 -5.22 4.12 -10.01
C TYR A 96 -4.00 4.98 -10.37
N GLY A 97 -3.64 5.91 -9.51
CA GLY A 97 -2.47 6.78 -9.67
C GLY A 97 -1.15 6.02 -9.79
N LEU A 98 -1.06 4.81 -9.22
CA LEU A 98 0.17 4.00 -9.20
C LEU A 98 0.67 3.59 -10.62
N LYS A 99 -0.23 3.56 -11.60
CA LYS A 99 0.09 3.17 -12.99
C LYS A 99 0.05 4.34 -13.98
N GLN A 100 -0.21 5.56 -13.51
CA GLN A 100 -0.19 6.75 -14.37
C GLN A 100 1.25 7.27 -14.52
N ILE A 101 2.09 6.50 -15.21
CA ILE A 101 3.53 6.75 -15.35
C ILE A 101 3.81 8.16 -15.89
N GLU A 102 2.95 8.63 -16.77
CA GLU A 102 3.05 9.96 -17.39
C GLU A 102 2.90 11.13 -16.40
N LYS A 103 2.42 10.88 -15.20
CA LYS A 103 2.31 11.89 -14.15
C LYS A 103 3.55 12.04 -13.28
N TYR A 104 4.49 11.10 -13.41
CA TYR A 104 5.72 11.13 -12.62
C TYR A 104 6.78 11.94 -13.35
N ALA A 105 7.28 13.01 -12.73
CA ALA A 105 8.33 13.83 -13.30
C ALA A 105 9.70 13.17 -13.27
N CYS A 106 9.95 12.23 -12.37
CA CYS A 106 11.21 11.54 -12.10
C CYS A 106 12.42 12.49 -12.10
N GLN A 107 12.41 13.44 -11.19
CA GLN A 107 13.47 14.44 -11.04
C GLN A 107 14.70 13.89 -10.28
N ASN A 108 14.50 12.82 -9.48
CA ASN A 108 15.56 12.11 -8.75
C ASN A 108 15.60 10.62 -9.15
N PRO A 109 16.16 10.27 -10.33
CA PRO A 109 16.19 8.89 -10.82
C PRO A 109 17.06 7.95 -9.97
N ASP A 110 17.97 8.48 -9.17
CA ASP A 110 18.84 7.71 -8.26
C ASP A 110 18.31 7.64 -6.82
N LEU A 111 17.08 8.10 -6.58
CA LEU A 111 16.41 7.97 -5.29
C LEU A 111 16.48 6.50 -4.82
N PRO A 112 17.11 6.22 -3.67
CA PRO A 112 17.09 4.89 -3.09
C PRO A 112 15.67 4.54 -2.63
N ILE A 113 15.14 3.44 -3.16
CA ILE A 113 13.80 2.94 -2.82
C ILE A 113 13.94 1.53 -2.24
N LEU A 114 13.56 1.35 -0.97
CA LEU A 114 13.50 0.07 -0.31
C LEU A 114 12.04 -0.30 0.01
N SER A 115 11.61 -1.48 -0.42
CA SER A 115 10.31 -2.04 -0.06
C SER A 115 10.49 -3.28 0.77
N LEU A 116 9.88 -3.32 1.97
CA LEU A 116 9.87 -4.44 2.89
C LEU A 116 8.45 -5.00 2.97
N SER A 117 8.27 -6.29 2.68
CA SER A 117 6.97 -6.93 2.65
C SER A 117 7.03 -8.32 3.28
N GLY A 118 5.94 -8.76 3.88
CA GLY A 118 5.81 -10.15 4.31
C GLY A 118 5.51 -11.04 3.10
N ALA A 119 6.14 -12.22 3.05
CA ALA A 119 5.91 -13.19 1.97
C ALA A 119 4.48 -13.77 1.99
N ASP A 120 3.82 -13.75 3.15
CA ASP A 120 2.44 -14.21 3.32
C ASP A 120 1.40 -13.10 3.06
N ASP A 121 1.84 -11.86 2.75
CA ASP A 121 0.96 -10.74 2.38
C ASP A 121 0.56 -10.78 0.89
N VAL A 122 -0.06 -11.88 0.46
CA VAL A 122 -0.48 -12.02 -0.94
C VAL A 122 -1.69 -11.13 -1.27
N LYS A 123 -2.54 -10.87 -0.27
CA LYS A 123 -3.80 -10.11 -0.47
C LYS A 123 -3.55 -8.66 -0.88
N ILE A 124 -2.58 -8.00 -0.28
CA ILE A 124 -2.31 -6.57 -0.49
C ILE A 124 -1.20 -6.35 -1.49
N THR A 125 -0.09 -7.10 -1.36
CA THR A 125 1.07 -6.95 -2.26
C THR A 125 0.87 -7.64 -3.61
N GLY A 126 -0.06 -8.58 -3.71
CA GLY A 126 -0.19 -9.47 -4.88
C GLY A 126 0.91 -10.54 -4.94
N GLY A 127 1.63 -10.74 -3.82
CA GLY A 127 2.79 -11.64 -3.72
C GLY A 127 3.91 -11.24 -4.66
N ALA A 128 4.81 -12.17 -4.96
CA ALA A 128 5.98 -11.91 -5.81
C ALA A 128 5.63 -11.29 -7.18
N LYS A 129 4.46 -11.62 -7.77
CA LYS A 129 4.02 -11.01 -9.04
C LYS A 129 3.65 -9.55 -8.90
N GLY A 130 2.94 -9.18 -7.83
CA GLY A 130 2.54 -7.80 -7.58
C GLY A 130 3.74 -6.93 -7.20
N LEU A 131 4.68 -7.46 -6.42
CA LEU A 131 5.94 -6.79 -6.09
C LEU A 131 6.81 -6.58 -7.33
N LEU A 132 6.93 -7.60 -8.19
CA LEU A 132 7.64 -7.48 -9.47
C LEU A 132 7.00 -6.42 -10.37
N ASP A 133 5.67 -6.41 -10.50
CA ASP A 133 4.93 -5.39 -11.26
C ASP A 133 5.17 -3.98 -10.70
N THR A 134 5.22 -3.84 -9.37
CA THR A 134 5.56 -2.57 -8.72
C THR A 134 6.99 -2.14 -9.05
N LYS A 135 7.97 -3.05 -8.94
CA LYS A 135 9.37 -2.77 -9.30
C LYS A 135 9.50 -2.33 -10.75
N GLN A 136 8.86 -3.05 -11.67
CA GLN A 136 8.85 -2.73 -13.10
C GLN A 136 8.21 -1.38 -13.38
N THR A 137 7.15 -1.03 -12.64
CA THR A 137 6.49 0.27 -12.77
C THR A 137 7.41 1.41 -12.32
N LEU A 138 8.06 1.27 -11.16
CA LEU A 138 9.03 2.25 -10.67
C LEU A 138 10.22 2.41 -11.63
N ALA A 139 10.72 1.30 -12.17
CA ALA A 139 11.79 1.33 -13.19
C ALA A 139 11.33 2.02 -14.48
N ALA A 140 10.09 1.78 -14.93
CA ALA A 140 9.52 2.42 -16.12
C ALA A 140 9.29 3.94 -15.93
N ILE A 141 9.05 4.39 -14.68
CA ILE A 141 9.03 5.81 -14.33
C ILE A 141 10.43 6.44 -14.48
N GLY A 142 11.49 5.67 -14.24
CA GLY A 142 12.87 6.13 -14.38
C GLY A 142 13.75 5.90 -13.14
N TYR A 143 13.21 5.36 -12.04
CA TYR A 143 13.99 5.06 -10.83
C TYR A 143 14.91 3.86 -11.05
N ARG A 144 16.16 3.96 -10.60
CA ARG A 144 17.22 2.97 -10.85
C ARG A 144 17.61 2.15 -9.63
N ARG A 145 17.46 2.71 -8.42
CA ARG A 145 17.86 2.09 -7.15
C ARG A 145 16.62 1.56 -6.41
N ILE A 146 16.15 0.37 -6.81
CA ILE A 146 14.91 -0.21 -6.27
C ILE A 146 15.21 -1.59 -5.70
N ASP A 147 15.16 -1.71 -4.38
CA ASP A 147 15.28 -2.95 -3.65
C ASP A 147 13.94 -3.39 -3.05
N MET A 148 13.61 -4.66 -3.25
CA MET A 148 12.41 -5.27 -2.69
C MET A 148 12.79 -6.53 -1.93
N ILE A 149 12.45 -6.59 -0.65
CA ILE A 149 12.75 -7.69 0.25
C ILE A 149 11.46 -8.27 0.79
N GLU A 150 11.29 -9.58 0.61
CA GLU A 150 10.19 -10.35 1.19
C GLU A 150 10.71 -11.13 2.39
N PHE A 151 10.04 -11.02 3.53
CA PHE A 151 10.38 -11.74 4.75
C PHE A 151 9.47 -12.95 4.90
N PRO A 152 10.02 -14.16 5.01
CA PRO A 152 9.22 -15.38 5.17
C PRO A 152 8.43 -15.34 6.48
N ASN A 153 7.25 -15.97 6.48
CA ASN A 153 6.37 -16.06 7.65
C ASN A 153 5.93 -14.71 8.24
N MET A 154 5.90 -13.67 7.42
CA MET A 154 5.37 -12.35 7.79
C MET A 154 4.21 -11.95 6.88
N LYS A 155 3.25 -11.22 7.44
CA LYS A 155 2.07 -10.68 6.76
C LYS A 155 2.23 -9.19 6.45
N HIS A 156 1.11 -8.47 6.37
CA HIS A 156 1.07 -7.09 5.87
C HIS A 156 1.84 -6.09 6.75
N GLU A 157 1.63 -6.15 8.05
CA GLU A 157 2.24 -5.21 9.01
C GLU A 157 3.58 -5.75 9.53
N VAL A 158 4.60 -5.77 8.67
CA VAL A 158 5.92 -6.31 8.99
C VAL A 158 6.55 -5.67 10.25
N LEU A 159 6.19 -4.42 10.56
CA LEU A 159 6.65 -3.71 11.77
C LEU A 159 5.97 -4.23 13.06
N ASN A 160 4.85 -4.91 12.94
CA ASN A 160 4.06 -5.47 14.02
C ASN A 160 4.12 -7.00 14.05
N GLU A 161 5.05 -7.60 13.34
CA GLU A 161 5.28 -9.05 13.39
C GLU A 161 6.10 -9.47 14.61
N ILE A 162 6.07 -10.75 14.94
CA ILE A 162 6.80 -11.31 16.09
C ILE A 162 8.31 -11.09 15.95
N GLU A 163 8.84 -11.27 14.74
CA GLU A 163 10.26 -11.11 14.43
C GLU A 163 10.58 -9.73 13.83
N ASN A 164 9.88 -8.67 14.27
CA ASN A 164 10.01 -7.31 13.74
C ASN A 164 11.38 -6.67 13.92
N GLU A 165 12.20 -7.17 14.85
CA GLU A 165 13.57 -6.70 15.05
C GLU A 165 14.41 -6.80 13.77
N LEU A 166 14.21 -7.84 12.96
CA LEU A 166 14.88 -7.99 11.67
C LEU A 166 14.52 -6.85 10.70
N ILE A 167 13.26 -6.41 10.77
CA ILE A 167 12.77 -5.29 9.95
C ILE A 167 13.39 -3.99 10.41
N TYR A 168 13.43 -3.74 11.73
CA TYR A 168 14.03 -2.52 12.29
C TYR A 168 15.52 -2.41 11.96
N GLN A 169 16.26 -3.51 12.07
CA GLN A 169 17.67 -3.55 11.69
C GLN A 169 17.87 -3.24 10.20
N ARG A 170 17.01 -3.77 9.32
CA ARG A 170 17.10 -3.50 7.87
C ARG A 170 16.76 -2.04 7.56
N ILE A 171 15.77 -1.47 8.24
CA ILE A 171 15.40 -0.05 8.11
C ILE A 171 16.56 0.84 8.57
N LEU A 172 17.13 0.55 9.74
CA LEU A 172 18.25 1.31 10.28
C LEU A 172 19.43 1.29 9.30
N ALA A 173 19.82 0.09 8.85
CA ALA A 173 20.90 -0.05 7.87
C ALA A 173 20.63 0.77 6.60
N PHE A 174 19.39 0.74 6.07
CA PHE A 174 19.02 1.51 4.89
C PHE A 174 19.18 3.02 5.07
N PHE A 175 18.87 3.55 6.24
CA PHE A 175 19.00 4.98 6.50
C PHE A 175 20.42 5.39 6.90
N GLU A 176 21.22 4.48 7.45
CA GLU A 176 22.63 4.72 7.84
C GLU A 176 23.63 4.46 6.69
N GLU A 177 23.25 3.73 5.65
CA GLU A 177 24.10 3.59 4.44
C GLU A 177 24.35 4.98 3.86
N ASP A 178 25.63 5.43 3.88
CA ASP A 178 26.06 6.62 3.17
C ASP A 178 25.97 6.41 1.65
N GLU A 179 25.73 7.46 0.90
CA GLU A 179 25.55 7.44 -0.56
C GLU A 179 26.78 6.91 -1.32
#